data_7202bcb42444e799cfc5f92a05e9a25b
#
_entry.id   7202bcb42444e799cfc5f92a05e9a25b
#
_cell.length_a   1.000
_cell.length_b   1.000
_cell.length_c   1.000
_cell.angle_alpha   90.00
_cell.angle_beta   90.00
_cell.angle_gamma   90.00
#
_symmetry.space_group_name_H-M   'P 1'
#
loop_
_entity.id
_entity.type
_entity.pdbx_description
1 polymer ?
#
loop_
_entity_poly.entity_id
_entity_poly.type
_entity_poly.pdbx_seq_one_letter_code
_entity_poly.pdbx_strand_id
1 'polypeptide(L)'
;FPINADGTLGNPVANTTQFATPFAGQFVRTTGGATVYLSTGITGVSLTAYTMSSTGVLTQLSQAAATGVGAPCWLSVTPDGRYAYVGNGSGSISSYAIAADGTLSLLQSMAAAEPGVLAGVNSVAGDSWVSPDGRVLYSTYLGADKIVSYSIGANGALTKIDDDVIGTTSGLGLQGLAGL
;
A
#
# COMPACT_ATOMS: atom_id res chain seq x y z
N PHE A 1 -18.88 8.31 -2.40
CA PHE A 1 -19.72 9.52 -2.43
C PHE A 1 -19.36 10.36 -3.66
N PRO A 2 -20.31 10.72 -4.56
CA PRO A 2 -20.08 11.77 -5.55
C PRO A 2 -19.80 13.10 -4.85
N ILE A 3 -18.94 13.93 -5.45
CA ILE A 3 -18.72 15.31 -4.99
C ILE A 3 -19.51 16.22 -5.94
N ASN A 4 -20.45 16.96 -5.39
CA ASN A 4 -21.26 17.93 -6.13
C ASN A 4 -20.42 19.16 -6.52
N ALA A 5 -20.90 19.96 -7.47
CA ALA A 5 -20.20 21.15 -7.92
C ALA A 5 -19.98 22.22 -6.82
N ASP A 6 -20.82 22.22 -5.78
CA ASP A 6 -20.72 23.07 -4.60
C ASP A 6 -19.81 22.51 -3.50
N GLY A 7 -19.15 21.34 -3.73
CA GLY A 7 -18.28 20.67 -2.79
C GLY A 7 -18.99 19.79 -1.76
N THR A 8 -20.32 19.71 -1.77
CA THR A 8 -21.07 18.82 -0.88
C THR A 8 -20.99 17.36 -1.36
N LEU A 9 -21.24 16.41 -0.46
CA LEU A 9 -21.29 14.98 -0.81
C LEU A 9 -22.70 14.60 -1.27
N GLY A 10 -22.77 13.87 -2.38
CA GLY A 10 -24.00 13.22 -2.84
C GLY A 10 -24.30 11.94 -2.07
N ASN A 11 -25.29 11.19 -2.51
CA ASN A 11 -25.65 9.92 -1.90
C ASN A 11 -24.50 8.88 -2.07
N PRO A 12 -24.24 8.04 -1.06
CA PRO A 12 -23.20 7.03 -1.16
C PRO A 12 -23.54 5.99 -2.23
N VAL A 13 -22.51 5.55 -2.96
CA VAL A 13 -22.60 4.37 -3.82
C VAL A 13 -22.00 3.20 -3.04
N ALA A 14 -22.84 2.26 -2.62
CA ALA A 14 -22.40 1.10 -1.87
C ALA A 14 -21.79 0.04 -2.80
N ASN A 15 -20.54 -0.35 -2.53
CA ASN A 15 -19.79 -1.41 -3.21
C ASN A 15 -19.53 -2.58 -2.23
N THR A 16 -20.60 -3.28 -1.81
CA THR A 16 -20.57 -4.17 -0.64
C THR A 16 -20.10 -5.59 -0.93
N THR A 17 -20.03 -6.03 -2.18
CA THR A 17 -19.87 -7.45 -2.51
C THR A 17 -18.46 -7.85 -2.93
N GLN A 18 -17.52 -6.92 -3.02
CA GLN A 18 -16.23 -7.18 -3.67
C GLN A 18 -15.00 -6.99 -2.78
N PHE A 19 -15.17 -6.63 -1.51
CA PHE A 19 -14.06 -6.33 -0.63
C PHE A 19 -13.89 -7.39 0.46
N ALA A 20 -12.68 -7.97 0.53
CA ALA A 20 -12.28 -8.86 1.61
C ALA A 20 -11.64 -8.05 2.76
N THR A 21 -12.46 -7.41 3.59
CA THR A 21 -12.01 -6.56 4.71
C THR A 21 -11.02 -5.48 4.23
N PRO A 22 -11.48 -4.47 3.48
CA PRO A 22 -10.62 -3.44 2.91
C PRO A 22 -10.03 -2.57 4.03
N PHE A 23 -8.76 -2.17 3.87
CA PHE A 23 -8.10 -1.27 4.82
C PHE A 23 -7.63 0.01 4.12
N ALA A 24 -6.59 -0.06 3.28
CA ALA A 24 -6.13 1.08 2.49
C ALA A 24 -6.71 1.06 1.09
N GLY A 25 -6.79 2.24 0.47
CA GLY A 25 -7.16 2.36 -0.93
C GLY A 25 -6.64 3.63 -1.58
N GLN A 26 -6.28 3.54 -2.85
CA GLN A 26 -5.71 4.63 -3.62
C GLN A 26 -6.13 4.54 -5.08
N PHE A 27 -6.47 5.70 -5.69
CA PHE A 27 -6.61 5.80 -7.14
C PHE A 27 -5.23 5.93 -7.79
N VAL A 28 -5.03 5.21 -8.87
CA VAL A 28 -3.77 5.15 -9.61
C VAL A 28 -4.04 5.38 -11.08
N ARG A 29 -3.25 6.25 -11.71
CA ARG A 29 -3.17 6.36 -13.16
C ARG A 29 -2.06 5.44 -13.66
N THR A 30 -2.43 4.44 -14.46
CA THR A 30 -1.47 3.47 -15.01
C THR A 30 -0.65 4.07 -16.16
N THR A 31 0.43 3.41 -16.54
CA THR A 31 1.24 3.80 -17.72
C THR A 31 0.46 3.79 -19.03
N GLY A 32 -0.60 3.00 -19.13
CA GLY A 32 -1.53 3.00 -20.27
C GLY A 32 -2.60 4.09 -20.21
N GLY A 33 -2.59 4.93 -19.16
CA GLY A 33 -3.54 6.03 -18.98
C GLY A 33 -4.89 5.63 -18.40
N ALA A 34 -5.11 4.36 -18.05
CA ALA A 34 -6.28 3.93 -17.31
C ALA A 34 -6.21 4.44 -15.85
N THR A 35 -7.38 4.71 -15.25
CA THR A 35 -7.48 4.97 -13.81
C THR A 35 -8.11 3.77 -13.14
N VAL A 36 -7.41 3.20 -12.16
CA VAL A 36 -7.87 2.07 -11.34
C VAL A 36 -7.89 2.47 -9.87
N TYR A 37 -8.76 1.84 -9.09
CA TYR A 37 -8.74 1.92 -7.64
C TYR A 37 -8.09 0.66 -7.08
N LEU A 38 -7.02 0.82 -6.30
CA LEU A 38 -6.37 -0.27 -5.60
C LEU A 38 -6.87 -0.31 -4.15
N SER A 39 -7.10 -1.51 -3.63
CA SER A 39 -7.45 -1.71 -2.22
C SER A 39 -6.74 -2.93 -1.64
N THR A 40 -6.20 -2.77 -0.43
CA THR A 40 -5.68 -3.89 0.35
C THR A 40 -6.83 -4.66 0.98
N GLY A 41 -6.72 -5.99 1.05
CA GLY A 41 -7.71 -6.86 1.65
C GLY A 41 -7.08 -7.76 2.72
N ILE A 42 -7.46 -7.57 3.99
CA ILE A 42 -6.91 -8.34 5.12
C ILE A 42 -7.26 -9.81 5.00
N THR A 43 -8.52 -10.12 4.67
CA THR A 43 -8.96 -11.50 4.39
C THR A 43 -8.47 -11.90 3.00
N GLY A 44 -7.59 -12.90 2.92
CA GLY A 44 -6.98 -13.33 1.65
C GLY A 44 -5.63 -12.70 1.34
N VAL A 45 -5.15 -11.78 2.21
CA VAL A 45 -3.80 -11.18 2.13
C VAL A 45 -3.48 -10.70 0.71
N SER A 46 -4.30 -9.79 0.19
CA SER A 46 -4.26 -9.41 -1.22
C SER A 46 -4.24 -7.91 -1.46
N LEU A 47 -3.73 -7.54 -2.63
CA LEU A 47 -3.99 -6.26 -3.27
C LEU A 47 -4.95 -6.50 -4.44
N THR A 48 -6.01 -5.72 -4.52
CA THR A 48 -7.05 -5.85 -5.55
C THR A 48 -7.17 -4.54 -6.32
N ALA A 49 -7.24 -4.65 -7.65
CA ALA A 49 -7.51 -3.54 -8.56
C ALA A 49 -8.96 -3.57 -9.02
N TYR A 50 -9.58 -2.39 -9.07
CA TYR A 50 -10.94 -2.18 -9.53
C TYR A 50 -10.98 -1.11 -10.62
N THR A 51 -11.83 -1.31 -11.61
CA THR A 51 -12.31 -0.20 -12.46
C THR A 51 -13.47 0.50 -11.77
N MET A 52 -13.67 1.79 -12.05
CA MET A 52 -14.78 2.57 -11.51
C MET A 52 -15.63 3.14 -12.66
N SER A 53 -16.94 2.91 -12.60
CA SER A 53 -17.88 3.55 -13.53
C SER A 53 -18.05 5.04 -13.22
N SER A 54 -18.64 5.79 -14.16
CA SER A 54 -19.02 7.20 -13.94
C SER A 54 -20.02 7.41 -12.80
N THR A 55 -20.70 6.36 -12.37
CA THR A 55 -21.65 6.38 -11.25
C THR A 55 -21.02 5.91 -9.92
N GLY A 56 -19.69 5.64 -9.90
CA GLY A 56 -18.96 5.23 -8.69
C GLY A 56 -19.06 3.74 -8.35
N VAL A 57 -19.59 2.90 -9.26
CA VAL A 57 -19.61 1.44 -9.07
C VAL A 57 -18.23 0.88 -9.37
N LEU A 58 -17.67 0.14 -8.43
CA LEU A 58 -16.39 -0.56 -8.54
C LEU A 58 -16.63 -1.98 -9.08
N THR A 59 -15.83 -2.37 -10.07
CA THR A 59 -15.81 -3.74 -10.61
C THR A 59 -14.40 -4.28 -10.50
N GLN A 60 -14.24 -5.44 -9.90
CA GLN A 60 -12.92 -6.07 -9.75
C GLN A 60 -12.31 -6.36 -11.12
N LEU A 61 -11.12 -5.85 -11.33
CA LEU A 61 -10.30 -6.07 -12.54
C LEU A 61 -9.31 -7.20 -12.32
N SER A 62 -8.60 -7.18 -11.20
CA SER A 62 -7.50 -8.09 -10.92
C SER A 62 -7.26 -8.18 -9.41
N GLN A 63 -6.72 -9.31 -8.96
CA GLN A 63 -6.29 -9.51 -7.58
C GLN A 63 -4.97 -10.28 -7.56
N ALA A 64 -4.04 -9.85 -6.72
CA ALA A 64 -2.79 -10.55 -6.45
C ALA A 64 -2.63 -10.78 -4.95
N ALA A 65 -2.45 -12.03 -4.54
CA ALA A 65 -2.29 -12.43 -3.16
C ALA A 65 -0.80 -12.63 -2.81
N ALA A 66 -0.38 -12.11 -1.66
CA ALA A 66 0.92 -12.42 -1.06
C ALA A 66 0.82 -13.67 -0.17
N THR A 67 1.92 -14.36 0.03
CA THR A 67 2.00 -15.57 0.85
C THR A 67 3.06 -15.42 1.95
N GLY A 68 2.83 -16.08 3.09
CA GLY A 68 3.76 -16.03 4.23
C GLY A 68 3.81 -14.70 4.97
N VAL A 69 2.86 -13.79 4.70
CA VAL A 69 2.71 -12.49 5.36
C VAL A 69 1.28 -12.35 5.86
N GLY A 70 0.99 -11.35 6.68
CA GLY A 70 -0.34 -11.17 7.26
C GLY A 70 -0.72 -9.71 7.46
N ALA A 71 -2.02 -9.45 7.50
CA ALA A 71 -2.62 -8.13 7.72
C ALA A 71 -2.06 -7.04 6.77
N PRO A 72 -2.30 -7.15 5.44
CA PRO A 72 -1.93 -6.12 4.48
C PRO A 72 -2.81 -4.89 4.70
N CYS A 73 -2.24 -3.84 5.25
CA CYS A 73 -2.99 -2.66 5.66
C CYS A 73 -2.63 -1.43 4.82
N TRP A 74 -1.37 -1.02 4.81
CA TRP A 74 -0.94 0.24 4.21
C TRP A 74 -0.53 0.06 2.75
N LEU A 75 -0.74 1.10 1.94
CA LEU A 75 -0.51 1.08 0.50
C LEU A 75 0.19 2.35 0.04
N SER A 76 1.26 2.19 -0.72
CA SER A 76 1.91 3.26 -1.47
C SER A 76 2.14 2.82 -2.91
N VAL A 77 2.04 3.77 -3.85
CA VAL A 77 2.22 3.52 -5.28
C VAL A 77 3.25 4.49 -5.85
N THR A 78 4.09 4.01 -6.76
CA THR A 78 5.04 4.89 -7.47
C THR A 78 4.28 5.93 -8.32
N PRO A 79 4.80 7.17 -8.43
CA PRO A 79 4.13 8.25 -9.18
C PRO A 79 3.87 7.92 -10.64
N ASP A 80 4.68 7.04 -11.23
CA ASP A 80 4.52 6.55 -12.60
C ASP A 80 3.44 5.45 -12.75
N GLY A 81 2.85 5.01 -11.65
CA GLY A 81 1.80 3.99 -11.62
C GLY A 81 2.26 2.58 -11.99
N ARG A 82 3.56 2.25 -11.85
CA ARG A 82 4.12 0.95 -12.23
C ARG A 82 4.20 -0.06 -11.09
N TYR A 83 4.41 0.42 -9.86
CA TYR A 83 4.64 -0.44 -8.71
C TYR A 83 3.79 -0.01 -7.52
N ALA A 84 3.33 -1.00 -6.76
CA ALA A 84 2.65 -0.81 -5.48
C ALA A 84 3.39 -1.57 -4.37
N TYR A 85 3.42 -0.97 -3.19
CA TYR A 85 4.03 -1.53 -1.98
C TYR A 85 2.98 -1.58 -0.88
N VAL A 86 2.87 -2.74 -0.26
CA VAL A 86 1.88 -2.98 0.79
C VAL A 86 2.58 -3.31 2.09
N GLY A 87 2.38 -2.46 3.10
CA GLY A 87 2.82 -2.70 4.47
C GLY A 87 1.95 -3.76 5.15
N ASN A 88 2.59 -4.77 5.71
CA ASN A 88 1.93 -5.90 6.37
C ASN A 88 2.12 -5.82 7.89
N GLY A 89 1.07 -6.15 8.64
CA GLY A 89 1.13 -6.24 10.10
C GLY A 89 2.14 -7.29 10.61
N SER A 90 2.58 -8.20 9.75
CA SER A 90 3.68 -9.15 10.03
C SER A 90 5.07 -8.51 10.05
N GLY A 91 5.21 -7.21 9.75
CA GLY A 91 6.50 -6.50 9.75
C GLY A 91 7.26 -6.58 8.43
N SER A 92 6.56 -6.82 7.34
CA SER A 92 7.13 -6.90 6.00
C SER A 92 6.43 -5.97 5.01
N ILE A 93 7.05 -5.73 3.87
CA ILE A 93 6.48 -5.02 2.73
C ILE A 93 6.38 -6.01 1.57
N SER A 94 5.17 -6.14 1.00
CA SER A 94 4.96 -6.86 -0.26
C SER A 94 5.05 -5.91 -1.44
N SER A 95 5.57 -6.34 -2.58
CA SER A 95 5.67 -5.54 -3.81
C SER A 95 4.89 -6.15 -4.97
N TYR A 96 4.27 -5.28 -5.77
CA TYR A 96 3.42 -5.64 -6.91
C TYR A 96 3.77 -4.79 -8.12
N ALA A 97 3.68 -5.38 -9.31
CA ALA A 97 3.66 -4.65 -10.57
C ALA A 97 2.22 -4.32 -10.97
N ILE A 98 2.03 -3.13 -11.53
CA ILE A 98 0.78 -2.66 -12.11
C ILE A 98 0.99 -2.56 -13.63
N ALA A 99 0.27 -3.36 -14.40
CA ALA A 99 0.34 -3.32 -15.84
C ALA A 99 -0.35 -2.08 -16.43
N ALA A 100 -0.14 -1.82 -17.72
CA ALA A 100 -0.72 -0.68 -18.41
C ALA A 100 -2.26 -0.66 -18.40
N ASP A 101 -2.88 -1.82 -18.34
CA ASP A 101 -4.34 -1.99 -18.22
C ASP A 101 -4.85 -1.97 -16.77
N GLY A 102 -3.96 -1.92 -15.78
CA GLY A 102 -4.25 -1.93 -14.35
C GLY A 102 -4.29 -3.30 -13.70
N THR A 103 -3.99 -4.38 -14.44
CA THR A 103 -3.86 -5.70 -13.85
C THR A 103 -2.62 -5.79 -12.95
N LEU A 104 -2.73 -6.61 -11.89
CA LEU A 104 -1.71 -6.74 -10.85
C LEU A 104 -0.93 -8.05 -10.99
N SER A 105 0.36 -7.99 -10.71
CA SER A 105 1.22 -9.15 -10.53
C SER A 105 2.00 -9.02 -9.23
N LEU A 106 2.00 -10.05 -8.39
CA LEU A 106 2.87 -10.11 -7.23
C LEU A 106 4.33 -10.24 -7.71
N LEU A 107 5.20 -9.32 -7.25
CA LEU A 107 6.64 -9.41 -7.48
C LEU A 107 7.31 -10.19 -6.34
N GLN A 108 7.08 -9.75 -5.12
CA GLN A 108 7.63 -10.38 -3.92
C GLN A 108 6.62 -10.31 -2.77
N SER A 109 6.33 -11.44 -2.13
CA SER A 109 5.53 -11.46 -0.89
C SER A 109 6.21 -10.72 0.25
N MET A 110 7.56 -10.72 0.27
CA MET A 110 8.38 -10.05 1.27
C MET A 110 9.54 -9.35 0.55
N ALA A 111 9.26 -8.16 0.00
CA ALA A 111 10.25 -7.32 -0.67
C ALA A 111 11.20 -6.65 0.34
N ALA A 112 10.71 -6.36 1.53
CA ALA A 112 11.48 -5.87 2.67
C ALA A 112 10.84 -6.36 3.97
N ALA A 113 11.65 -6.44 5.04
CA ALA A 113 11.18 -6.77 6.39
C ALA A 113 12.14 -6.21 7.43
N GLU A 114 11.61 -5.81 8.58
CA GLU A 114 12.38 -5.41 9.76
C GLU A 114 11.96 -6.26 10.97
N PRO A 115 12.91 -6.68 11.82
CA PRO A 115 12.58 -7.37 13.05
C PRO A 115 11.92 -6.41 14.06
N GLY A 116 10.98 -6.91 14.87
CA GLY A 116 10.48 -6.17 16.03
C GLY A 116 11.56 -5.99 17.09
N VAL A 117 11.51 -4.91 17.86
CA VAL A 117 12.47 -4.64 18.96
C VAL A 117 12.15 -5.45 20.22
N LEU A 118 10.92 -5.92 20.38
CA LEU A 118 10.49 -6.74 21.51
C LEU A 118 10.29 -8.19 21.06
N ALA A 119 10.74 -9.13 21.87
CA ALA A 119 10.55 -10.56 21.59
C ALA A 119 9.06 -10.89 21.48
N GLY A 120 8.66 -11.54 20.39
CA GLY A 120 7.26 -11.92 20.12
C GLY A 120 6.37 -10.80 19.60
N VAL A 121 6.88 -9.59 19.39
CA VAL A 121 6.15 -8.48 18.77
C VAL A 121 6.65 -8.29 17.34
N ASN A 122 5.72 -8.32 16.37
CA ASN A 122 6.03 -8.00 14.99
C ASN A 122 6.39 -6.52 14.86
N SER A 123 7.28 -6.18 13.92
CA SER A 123 7.67 -4.79 13.66
C SER A 123 6.55 -3.97 13.04
N VAL A 124 5.54 -4.58 12.46
CA VAL A 124 4.38 -3.94 11.81
C VAL A 124 4.83 -2.87 10.82
N ALA A 125 4.98 -3.22 9.55
CA ALA A 125 5.21 -2.23 8.50
C ALA A 125 3.95 -1.37 8.34
N GLY A 126 4.06 -0.13 8.77
CA GLY A 126 2.96 0.83 8.87
C GLY A 126 2.85 1.72 7.64
N ASP A 127 2.55 3.00 7.87
CA ASP A 127 2.42 3.98 6.80
C ASP A 127 3.69 4.07 5.97
N SER A 128 3.50 4.32 4.69
CA SER A 128 4.59 4.46 3.75
C SER A 128 4.33 5.58 2.75
N TRP A 129 5.39 6.13 2.20
CA TRP A 129 5.35 7.19 1.20
C TRP A 129 6.46 6.99 0.17
N VAL A 130 6.11 7.15 -1.09
CA VAL A 130 7.08 7.12 -2.20
C VAL A 130 7.46 8.55 -2.57
N SER A 131 8.76 8.84 -2.71
CA SER A 131 9.26 10.15 -3.14
C SER A 131 8.67 10.57 -4.50
N PRO A 132 8.51 11.89 -4.78
CA PRO A 132 7.90 12.36 -6.02
C PRO A 132 8.64 11.93 -7.29
N ASP A 133 9.94 11.62 -7.20
CA ASP A 133 10.75 11.09 -8.30
C ASP A 133 10.64 9.57 -8.47
N GLY A 134 9.88 8.90 -7.59
CA GLY A 134 9.63 7.46 -7.62
C GLY A 134 10.84 6.58 -7.22
N ARG A 135 11.88 7.16 -6.62
CA ARG A 135 13.15 6.46 -6.37
C ARG A 135 13.30 5.90 -4.97
N VAL A 136 12.56 6.46 -3.99
CA VAL A 136 12.69 6.07 -2.59
C VAL A 136 11.32 5.79 -1.99
N LEU A 137 11.22 4.66 -1.29
CA LEU A 137 10.11 4.32 -0.41
C LEU A 137 10.56 4.54 1.03
N TYR A 138 9.80 5.33 1.77
CA TYR A 138 9.91 5.46 3.22
C TYR A 138 8.79 4.65 3.86
N SER A 139 9.09 3.91 4.92
CA SER A 139 8.09 3.14 5.67
C SER A 139 8.33 3.25 7.16
N THR A 140 7.28 3.47 7.92
CA THR A 140 7.31 3.33 9.37
C THR A 140 7.28 1.85 9.74
N TYR A 141 8.02 1.49 10.80
CA TYR A 141 7.93 0.18 11.44
C TYR A 141 7.57 0.38 12.90
N LEU A 142 6.27 0.25 13.18
CA LEU A 142 5.67 0.63 14.46
C LEU A 142 6.27 -0.15 15.64
N GLY A 143 6.40 -1.47 15.51
CA GLY A 143 6.99 -2.32 16.55
C GLY A 143 8.52 -2.34 16.59
N ALA A 144 9.17 -1.57 15.72
CA ALA A 144 10.61 -1.36 15.70
C ALA A 144 11.00 0.10 16.00
N ASP A 145 10.02 0.97 16.23
CA ASP A 145 10.18 2.41 16.51
C ASP A 145 11.10 3.15 15.53
N LYS A 146 11.01 2.81 14.24
CA LYS A 146 11.88 3.39 13.22
C LYS A 146 11.15 3.73 11.92
N ILE A 147 11.76 4.63 11.17
CA ILE A 147 11.49 4.86 9.75
C ILE A 147 12.63 4.24 8.96
N VAL A 148 12.30 3.48 7.94
CA VAL A 148 13.30 2.86 7.05
C VAL A 148 13.10 3.40 5.64
N SER A 149 14.19 3.75 4.99
CA SER A 149 14.21 4.17 3.59
C SER A 149 14.79 3.07 2.70
N TYR A 150 14.12 2.86 1.57
CA TYR A 150 14.50 1.88 0.56
C TYR A 150 14.63 2.55 -0.81
N SER A 151 15.71 2.28 -1.54
CA SER A 151 15.74 2.61 -2.98
C SER A 151 14.82 1.67 -3.75
N ILE A 152 14.11 2.24 -4.73
CA ILE A 152 13.24 1.52 -5.65
C ILE A 152 14.02 1.28 -6.95
N GLY A 153 14.31 0.02 -7.25
CA GLY A 153 14.96 -0.39 -8.49
C GLY A 153 14.02 -0.32 -9.69
N ALA A 154 14.59 -0.33 -10.90
CA ALA A 154 13.82 -0.26 -12.15
C ALA A 154 12.81 -1.41 -12.34
N ASN A 155 12.98 -2.50 -11.63
CA ASN A 155 12.10 -3.67 -11.57
C ASN A 155 11.17 -3.68 -10.34
N GLY A 156 11.09 -2.58 -9.58
CA GLY A 156 10.29 -2.46 -8.36
C GLY A 156 10.89 -3.14 -7.12
N ALA A 157 12.11 -3.66 -7.20
CA ALA A 157 12.80 -4.26 -6.05
C ALA A 157 13.20 -3.18 -5.04
N LEU A 158 13.11 -3.51 -3.75
CA LEU A 158 13.52 -2.65 -2.66
C LEU A 158 14.91 -3.01 -2.18
N THR A 159 15.77 -1.99 -1.97
CA THR A 159 17.07 -2.14 -1.31
C THR A 159 17.14 -1.12 -0.19
N LYS A 160 17.37 -1.59 1.04
CA LYS A 160 17.50 -0.70 2.20
C LYS A 160 18.65 0.28 2.01
N ILE A 161 18.38 1.57 2.24
CA ILE A 161 19.37 2.65 2.19
C ILE A 161 19.80 2.99 3.61
N ASP A 162 18.81 3.24 4.48
CA ASP A 162 19.03 3.78 5.82
C ASP A 162 17.86 3.47 6.75
N ASP A 163 18.06 3.62 8.07
CA ASP A 163 17.01 3.57 9.07
C ASP A 163 17.29 4.53 10.23
N ASP A 164 16.26 5.28 10.61
CA ASP A 164 16.28 6.17 11.76
C ASP A 164 15.40 5.61 12.88
N VAL A 165 16.00 5.39 14.06
CA VAL A 165 15.28 5.01 15.27
C VAL A 165 14.72 6.27 15.91
N ILE A 166 13.40 6.37 16.01
CA ILE A 166 12.71 7.54 16.54
C ILE A 166 12.64 7.52 18.08
N GLY A 167 12.88 6.35 18.69
CA GLY A 167 13.02 6.23 20.14
C GLY A 167 11.71 6.45 20.92
N THR A 168 10.58 6.06 20.36
CA THR A 168 9.33 6.03 21.13
C THR A 168 9.33 4.83 22.07
N THR A 169 8.89 5.01 23.30
CA THR A 169 8.90 3.95 24.32
C THR A 169 7.67 3.05 24.28
N SER A 170 6.73 3.30 23.36
CA SER A 170 5.41 2.66 23.36
C SER A 170 5.26 1.46 22.40
N GLY A 171 6.24 1.20 21.54
CA GLY A 171 6.22 0.05 20.61
C GLY A 171 5.15 0.10 19.49
N LEU A 172 4.29 1.12 19.42
CA LEU A 172 3.28 1.32 18.38
C LEU A 172 3.00 2.82 18.13
N GLY A 173 3.92 3.71 18.49
CA GLY A 173 3.70 5.16 18.50
C GLY A 173 3.84 5.85 17.13
N LEU A 174 4.53 5.22 16.17
CA LEU A 174 4.77 5.80 14.85
C LEU A 174 3.62 5.50 13.89
N GLN A 175 2.71 6.45 13.74
CA GLN A 175 1.63 6.36 12.76
C GLN A 175 1.54 7.65 11.95
N GLY A 176 1.27 7.50 10.66
CA GLY A 176 1.17 8.61 9.71
C GLY A 176 2.54 8.99 9.13
N LEU A 177 2.68 8.85 7.82
CA LEU A 177 3.85 9.30 7.06
C LEU A 177 3.36 10.02 5.81
N ALA A 178 3.80 11.25 5.63
CA ALA A 178 3.56 12.04 4.43
C ALA A 178 4.79 12.85 4.08
N GLY A 179 5.02 13.05 2.79
CA GLY A 179 6.09 13.90 2.26
C GLY A 179 5.53 14.98 1.34
N LEU A 180 6.33 16.00 1.10
CA LEU A 180 6.04 17.13 0.19
C LEU A 180 6.76 16.93 -1.15
#